data_19cddece035d0e3da2c7ab702b8b2c04
#
_entry.id   19cddece035d0e3da2c7ab702b8b2c04
#
_cell.length_a   1.000
_cell.length_b   1.000
_cell.length_c   1.000
_cell.angle_alpha   90.00
_cell.angle_beta   90.00
_cell.angle_gamma   90.00
#
_symmetry.space_group_name_H-M   'P 1'
#
loop_
_entity.id
_entity.type
_entity.pdbx_description
1 polymer ?
#
loop_
_entity_poly.entity_id
_entity_poly.type
_entity_poly.pdbx_seq_one_letter_code
_entity_poly.pdbx_strand_id
1 'polypeptide(L)'
;MILGLDISTTIVGVAIIDKDGRLVHSEHWDITKQENLFEKAELVGSYLWQLGAQYNIEEVYIETALKKFFPGKSRADTIIKLAKFNGIVSWLCFDTFGKSPIFINVNTARSLYGLSFPRGTKGIQRKKMVIEAVIEREKSAFKYEWARGGKNYKKGTDDRADAIVIVRAGEF
;
A
#
# COMPACT_ATOMS: atom_id res chain seq x y z
N MET A 1 -10.94 -10.57 8.26
CA MET A 1 -10.58 -9.18 7.89
C MET A 1 -9.81 -9.18 6.59
N ILE A 2 -9.77 -8.05 5.88
CA ILE A 2 -9.06 -7.88 4.61
C ILE A 2 -7.85 -6.98 4.82
N LEU A 3 -6.67 -7.42 4.37
CA LEU A 3 -5.41 -6.67 4.41
C LEU A 3 -5.10 -6.11 3.02
N GLY A 4 -4.76 -4.83 2.93
CA GLY A 4 -4.24 -4.16 1.73
C GLY A 4 -2.80 -3.70 1.92
N LEU A 5 -1.95 -3.98 0.94
CA LEU A 5 -0.54 -3.60 0.95
C LEU A 5 -0.17 -2.82 -0.32
N ASP A 6 0.40 -1.63 -0.12
CA ASP A 6 1.13 -0.88 -1.14
C ASP A 6 2.63 -1.11 -0.93
N ILE A 7 3.23 -1.94 -1.80
CA ILE A 7 4.61 -2.43 -1.62
C ILE A 7 5.59 -1.61 -2.42
N SER A 8 6.54 -0.96 -1.74
CA SER A 8 7.73 -0.39 -2.34
C SER A 8 9.00 -0.91 -1.65
N THR A 9 10.15 -0.66 -2.24
CA THR A 9 11.44 -1.04 -1.65
C THR A 9 11.95 -0.07 -0.58
N THR A 10 11.15 0.92 -0.19
CA THR A 10 11.47 1.94 0.81
C THR A 10 10.42 2.03 1.90
N ILE A 11 9.16 1.97 1.54
CA ILE A 11 8.02 2.04 2.47
C ILE A 11 6.99 1.01 2.02
N VAL A 12 6.37 0.33 2.97
CA VAL A 12 5.19 -0.50 2.72
C VAL A 12 4.00 0.15 3.41
N GLY A 13 3.00 0.57 2.63
CA GLY A 13 1.72 1.03 3.15
C GLY A 13 0.86 -0.15 3.53
N VAL A 14 0.13 -0.02 4.64
CA VAL A 14 -0.68 -1.10 5.24
C VAL A 14 -2.04 -0.56 5.64
N ALA A 15 -3.09 -1.29 5.29
CA ALA A 15 -4.44 -1.00 5.75
C ALA A 15 -5.22 -2.29 5.98
N ILE A 16 -6.07 -2.30 7.00
CA ILE A 16 -6.96 -3.43 7.32
C ILE A 16 -8.38 -2.90 7.46
N ILE A 17 -9.32 -3.55 6.79
CA ILE A 17 -10.76 -3.35 6.98
C ILE A 17 -11.39 -4.59 7.62
N ASP A 18 -12.44 -4.36 8.41
CA ASP A 18 -13.24 -5.45 8.95
C ASP A 18 -14.30 -5.94 7.95
N LYS A 19 -15.09 -6.95 8.34
CA LYS A 19 -16.18 -7.49 7.53
C LYS A 19 -17.32 -6.50 7.25
N ASP A 20 -17.43 -5.46 8.07
CA ASP A 20 -18.43 -4.40 7.90
C ASP A 20 -17.89 -3.24 7.03
N GLY A 21 -16.69 -3.40 6.47
CA GLY A 21 -16.02 -2.39 5.66
C GLY A 21 -15.44 -1.24 6.48
N ARG A 22 -15.24 -1.36 7.80
CA ARG A 22 -14.64 -0.28 8.60
C ARG A 22 -13.12 -0.37 8.56
N LEU A 23 -12.46 0.76 8.35
CA LEU A 23 -11.00 0.85 8.49
C LEU A 23 -10.63 0.69 9.97
N VAL A 24 -9.99 -0.44 10.31
CA VAL A 24 -9.61 -0.78 11.69
C VAL A 24 -8.13 -0.57 11.96
N HIS A 25 -7.30 -0.56 10.91
CA HIS A 25 -5.86 -0.34 11.03
C HIS A 25 -5.30 0.36 9.78
N SER A 26 -4.36 1.30 9.98
CA SER A 26 -3.61 1.91 8.90
C SER A 26 -2.26 2.41 9.41
N GLU A 27 -1.19 1.85 8.86
CA GLU A 27 0.19 2.22 9.18
C GLU A 27 1.09 2.17 7.95
N HIS A 28 2.35 2.51 8.10
CA HIS A 28 3.38 2.29 7.11
C HIS A 28 4.65 1.76 7.77
N TRP A 29 5.37 0.92 7.04
CA TRP A 29 6.66 0.37 7.49
C TRP A 29 7.79 1.01 6.70
N ASP A 30 8.61 1.78 7.37
CA ASP A 30 9.82 2.37 6.78
C ASP A 30 10.95 1.33 6.80
N ILE A 31 11.28 0.82 5.63
CA ILE A 31 12.33 -0.19 5.42
C ILE A 31 13.56 0.38 4.69
N THR A 32 13.75 1.70 4.75
CA THR A 32 14.86 2.38 4.06
C THR A 32 16.22 2.06 4.65
N LYS A 33 16.30 1.71 5.94
CA LYS A 33 17.55 1.43 6.65
C LYS A 33 18.15 0.06 6.33
N GLN A 34 17.36 -0.87 5.80
CA GLN A 34 17.81 -2.20 5.41
C GLN A 34 18.57 -2.12 4.08
N GLU A 35 19.74 -2.73 4.02
CA GLU A 35 20.65 -2.61 2.88
C GLU A 35 20.20 -3.39 1.65
N ASN A 36 19.69 -4.59 1.85
CA ASN A 36 19.31 -5.51 0.78
C ASN A 36 17.87 -6.00 0.89
N LEU A 37 17.40 -6.70 -0.14
CA LEU A 37 16.01 -7.18 -0.19
C LEU A 37 15.69 -8.24 0.84
N PHE A 38 16.66 -9.02 1.30
CA PHE A 38 16.44 -10.08 2.29
C PHE A 38 16.23 -9.49 3.68
N GLU A 39 17.06 -8.52 4.10
CA GLU A 39 16.85 -7.78 5.35
C GLU A 39 15.52 -7.03 5.37
N LYS A 40 15.14 -6.43 4.22
CA LYS A 40 13.82 -5.80 4.08
C LYS A 40 12.69 -6.82 4.22
N ALA A 41 12.85 -7.99 3.63
CA ALA A 41 11.88 -9.07 3.69
C ALA A 41 11.74 -9.62 5.11
N GLU A 42 12.85 -9.81 5.83
CA GLU A 42 12.85 -10.24 7.23
C GLU A 42 12.08 -9.26 8.13
N LEU A 43 12.34 -7.96 7.96
CA LEU A 43 11.63 -6.92 8.72
C LEU A 43 10.13 -6.89 8.38
N VAL A 44 9.76 -6.96 7.09
CA VAL A 44 8.36 -7.03 6.67
C VAL A 44 7.69 -8.30 7.19
N GLY A 45 8.38 -9.45 7.15
CA GLY A 45 7.89 -10.71 7.70
C GLY A 45 7.58 -10.61 9.20
N SER A 46 8.44 -9.94 9.97
CA SER A 46 8.21 -9.71 11.40
C SER A 46 6.95 -8.85 11.66
N TYR A 47 6.72 -7.84 10.83
CA TYR A 47 5.52 -7.00 10.94
C TYR A 47 4.25 -7.76 10.52
N LEU A 48 4.31 -8.56 9.45
CA LEU A 48 3.18 -9.40 9.04
C LEU A 48 2.79 -10.40 10.13
N TRP A 49 3.79 -11.02 10.76
CA TRP A 49 3.56 -11.92 11.90
C TRP A 49 2.87 -11.21 13.07
N GLN A 50 3.30 -9.98 13.42
CA GLN A 50 2.66 -9.17 14.46
C GLN A 50 1.20 -8.82 14.09
N LEU A 51 0.93 -8.50 12.82
CA LEU A 51 -0.44 -8.29 12.36
C LEU A 51 -1.29 -9.56 12.47
N GLY A 52 -0.74 -10.72 12.07
CA GLY A 52 -1.41 -12.01 12.19
C GLY A 52 -1.74 -12.41 13.63
N ALA A 53 -0.93 -11.97 14.60
CA ALA A 53 -1.21 -12.17 16.02
C ALA A 53 -2.36 -11.30 16.55
N GLN A 54 -2.64 -10.16 15.88
CA GLN A 54 -3.66 -9.20 16.30
C GLN A 54 -4.97 -9.31 15.51
N TYR A 55 -4.88 -9.69 14.23
CA TYR A 55 -6.00 -9.65 13.28
C TYR A 55 -6.15 -10.99 12.57
N ASN A 56 -7.37 -11.52 12.52
CA ASN A 56 -7.69 -12.68 11.67
C ASN A 56 -7.82 -12.23 10.22
N ILE A 57 -6.72 -12.31 9.45
CA ILE A 57 -6.66 -11.93 8.03
C ILE A 57 -7.20 -13.09 7.19
N GLU A 58 -8.25 -12.82 6.42
CA GLU A 58 -8.94 -13.79 5.56
C GLU A 58 -8.62 -13.58 4.08
N GLU A 59 -8.31 -12.34 3.70
CA GLU A 59 -7.90 -11.98 2.34
C GLU A 59 -6.77 -10.96 2.38
N VAL A 60 -5.88 -11.01 1.37
CA VAL A 60 -4.78 -10.07 1.19
C VAL A 60 -4.82 -9.50 -0.22
N TYR A 61 -4.85 -8.17 -0.33
CA TYR A 61 -4.77 -7.44 -1.59
C TYR A 61 -3.44 -6.73 -1.71
N ILE A 62 -2.80 -6.89 -2.88
CA ILE A 62 -1.49 -6.28 -3.17
C ILE A 62 -1.57 -5.56 -4.51
N GLU A 63 -0.95 -4.38 -4.63
CA GLU A 63 -0.81 -3.73 -5.93
C GLU A 63 0.00 -4.61 -6.89
N THR A 64 -0.55 -4.84 -8.10
CA THR A 64 0.18 -5.54 -9.16
C THR A 64 1.44 -4.78 -9.53
N ALA A 65 2.60 -5.41 -9.43
CA ALA A 65 3.86 -4.83 -9.87
C ALA A 65 3.78 -4.38 -11.35
N LEU A 66 4.41 -3.25 -11.66
CA LEU A 66 4.39 -2.68 -13.01
C LEU A 66 4.90 -3.69 -14.05
N LYS A 67 4.03 -4.06 -15.00
CA LYS A 67 4.35 -4.99 -16.10
C LYS A 67 5.03 -4.33 -17.29
N LYS A 68 5.04 -2.99 -17.37
CA LYS A 68 5.53 -2.25 -18.52
C LYS A 68 6.66 -1.31 -18.13
N PHE A 69 7.75 -1.44 -18.85
CA PHE A 69 8.84 -0.47 -18.84
C PHE A 69 8.42 0.76 -19.65
N PHE A 70 8.47 1.93 -19.01
CA PHE A 70 8.27 3.21 -19.67
C PHE A 70 9.61 3.93 -19.76
N PRO A 71 10.22 4.05 -20.96
CA PRO A 71 11.48 4.77 -21.14
C PRO A 71 11.41 6.17 -20.50
N GLY A 72 12.44 6.53 -19.72
CA GLY A 72 12.52 7.84 -19.06
C GLY A 72 11.75 7.99 -17.74
N LYS A 73 10.94 7.00 -17.28
CA LYS A 73 10.22 7.07 -15.99
C LYS A 73 10.83 6.21 -14.89
N SER A 74 11.43 5.09 -15.23
CA SER A 74 12.10 4.21 -14.26
C SER A 74 13.22 3.44 -14.96
N ARG A 75 14.30 3.17 -14.25
CA ARG A 75 15.35 2.27 -14.73
C ARG A 75 14.84 0.83 -14.67
N ALA A 76 15.23 -0.01 -15.63
CA ALA A 76 14.85 -1.43 -15.66
C ALA A 76 15.17 -2.13 -14.33
N ASP A 77 16.34 -1.86 -13.76
CA ASP A 77 16.78 -2.41 -12.48
C ASP A 77 15.82 -2.09 -11.32
N THR A 78 15.26 -0.87 -11.30
CA THR A 78 14.30 -0.46 -10.27
C THR A 78 13.00 -1.27 -10.38
N ILE A 79 12.51 -1.50 -11.60
CA ILE A 79 11.30 -2.29 -11.85
C ILE A 79 11.52 -3.74 -11.47
N ILE A 80 12.66 -4.31 -11.87
CA ILE A 80 13.04 -5.70 -11.52
C ILE A 80 13.17 -5.85 -10.00
N LYS A 81 13.84 -4.91 -9.34
CA LYS A 81 14.00 -4.91 -7.88
C LYS A 81 12.65 -4.87 -7.17
N LEU A 82 11.75 -4.00 -7.62
CA LEU A 82 10.39 -3.89 -7.07
C LEU A 82 9.59 -5.18 -7.30
N ALA A 83 9.64 -5.75 -8.51
CA ALA A 83 8.93 -7.00 -8.82
C ALA A 83 9.43 -8.18 -7.97
N LYS A 84 10.76 -8.29 -7.79
CA LYS A 84 11.35 -9.31 -6.89
C LYS A 84 10.84 -9.13 -5.46
N PHE A 85 10.87 -7.90 -4.94
CA PHE A 85 10.44 -7.62 -3.58
C PHE A 85 8.95 -7.86 -3.39
N ASN A 86 8.11 -7.45 -4.34
CA ASN A 86 6.67 -7.73 -4.35
C ASN A 86 6.42 -9.25 -4.29
N GLY A 87 7.15 -10.06 -5.07
CA GLY A 87 7.06 -11.52 -5.01
C GLY A 87 7.45 -12.11 -3.64
N ILE A 88 8.52 -11.59 -3.02
CA ILE A 88 8.95 -12.01 -1.68
C ILE A 88 7.87 -11.68 -0.64
N VAL A 89 7.36 -10.45 -0.63
CA VAL A 89 6.31 -10.04 0.32
C VAL A 89 5.01 -10.82 0.09
N SER A 90 4.67 -11.12 -1.16
CA SER A 90 3.51 -11.96 -1.48
C SER A 90 3.63 -13.37 -0.89
N TRP A 91 4.83 -13.96 -0.99
CA TRP A 91 5.10 -15.26 -0.37
C TRP A 91 5.03 -15.18 1.17
N LEU A 92 5.59 -14.12 1.79
CA LEU A 92 5.49 -13.90 3.24
C LEU A 92 4.04 -13.78 3.71
N CYS A 93 3.16 -13.12 2.94
CA CYS A 93 1.73 -13.08 3.23
C CYS A 93 1.10 -14.47 3.20
N PHE A 94 1.42 -15.27 2.17
CA PHE A 94 0.94 -16.66 2.08
C PHE A 94 1.45 -17.51 3.26
N ASP A 95 2.72 -17.43 3.58
CA ASP A 95 3.34 -18.14 4.68
C ASP A 95 2.73 -17.77 6.06
N THR A 96 2.48 -16.47 6.27
CA THR A 96 1.95 -15.95 7.54
C THR A 96 0.45 -16.22 7.72
N PHE A 97 -0.36 -16.01 6.67
CA PHE A 97 -1.82 -16.02 6.78
C PHE A 97 -2.46 -17.27 6.14
N GLY A 98 -1.71 -18.09 5.40
CA GLY A 98 -2.24 -19.22 4.62
C GLY A 98 -3.14 -18.76 3.47
N LYS A 99 -3.03 -17.52 3.02
CA LYS A 99 -3.87 -16.92 1.98
C LYS A 99 -3.03 -16.42 0.82
N SER A 100 -3.36 -16.90 -0.40
CA SER A 100 -2.73 -16.38 -1.62
C SER A 100 -3.16 -14.93 -1.85
N PRO A 101 -2.22 -13.97 -1.99
CA PRO A 101 -2.59 -12.60 -2.26
C PRO A 101 -3.33 -12.42 -3.59
N ILE A 102 -4.30 -11.53 -3.58
CA ILE A 102 -5.05 -11.08 -4.77
C ILE A 102 -4.35 -9.82 -5.29
N PHE A 103 -3.94 -9.86 -6.56
CA PHE A 103 -3.25 -8.74 -7.18
C PHE A 103 -4.23 -7.82 -7.90
N ILE A 104 -4.22 -6.55 -7.55
CA ILE A 104 -5.07 -5.54 -8.18
C ILE A 104 -4.24 -4.46 -8.87
N ASN A 105 -4.70 -4.04 -10.06
CA ASN A 105 -4.10 -2.89 -10.73
C ASN A 105 -4.49 -1.60 -10.00
N VAL A 106 -3.52 -0.71 -9.76
CA VAL A 106 -3.75 0.56 -9.05
C VAL A 106 -4.83 1.44 -9.69
N ASN A 107 -4.93 1.46 -11.03
CA ASN A 107 -5.98 2.25 -11.68
C ASN A 107 -7.35 1.62 -11.47
N THR A 108 -7.44 0.30 -11.44
CA THR A 108 -8.68 -0.42 -11.11
C THR A 108 -9.09 -0.13 -9.66
N ALA A 109 -8.16 -0.26 -8.70
CA ALA A 109 -8.42 0.06 -7.30
C ALA A 109 -8.88 1.50 -7.11
N ARG A 110 -8.21 2.46 -7.75
CA ARG A 110 -8.60 3.89 -7.71
C ARG A 110 -9.97 4.13 -8.34
N SER A 111 -10.29 3.47 -9.45
CA SER A 111 -11.61 3.57 -10.09
C SER A 111 -12.73 3.04 -9.19
N LEU A 112 -12.52 1.87 -8.55
CA LEU A 112 -13.45 1.29 -7.58
C LEU A 112 -13.62 2.18 -6.34
N TYR A 113 -12.55 2.86 -5.93
CA TYR A 113 -12.59 3.85 -4.86
C TYR A 113 -13.35 5.14 -5.23
N GLY A 114 -13.70 5.32 -6.51
CA GLY A 114 -14.35 6.53 -7.04
C GLY A 114 -13.37 7.66 -7.41
N LEU A 115 -12.07 7.37 -7.47
CA LEU A 115 -11.04 8.35 -7.84
C LEU A 115 -10.96 8.53 -9.34
N SER A 116 -11.09 9.77 -9.80
CA SER A 116 -10.80 10.19 -11.16
C SER A 116 -9.78 11.34 -11.15
N PHE A 117 -8.87 11.34 -12.12
CA PHE A 117 -7.84 12.37 -12.20
C PHE A 117 -8.01 13.18 -13.48
N PRO A 118 -8.10 14.52 -13.41
CA PRO A 118 -8.12 15.38 -14.59
C PRO A 118 -6.92 15.11 -15.51
N ARG A 119 -7.14 15.25 -16.80
CA ARG A 119 -6.06 15.05 -17.79
C ARG A 119 -4.89 15.99 -17.49
N GLY A 120 -3.67 15.44 -17.48
CA GLY A 120 -2.46 16.23 -17.19
C GLY A 120 -2.08 16.33 -15.70
N THR A 121 -2.88 15.75 -14.77
CA THR A 121 -2.55 15.74 -13.34
C THR A 121 -1.18 15.08 -13.11
N LYS A 122 -0.25 15.80 -12.48
CA LYS A 122 1.12 15.32 -12.17
C LYS A 122 1.14 14.40 -10.97
N GLY A 123 2.20 13.59 -10.83
CA GLY A 123 2.34 12.57 -9.78
C GLY A 123 2.11 13.09 -8.35
N ILE A 124 2.73 14.22 -7.98
CA ILE A 124 2.57 14.85 -6.64
C ILE A 124 1.12 15.27 -6.40
N GLN A 125 0.48 15.87 -7.40
CA GLN A 125 -0.91 16.29 -7.31
C GLN A 125 -1.86 15.08 -7.20
N ARG A 126 -1.57 13.98 -7.94
CA ARG A 126 -2.34 12.73 -7.80
C ARG A 126 -2.25 12.17 -6.39
N LYS A 127 -1.04 12.11 -5.80
CA LYS A 127 -0.85 11.66 -4.42
C LYS A 127 -1.69 12.48 -3.45
N LYS A 128 -1.67 13.81 -3.59
CA LYS A 128 -2.48 14.69 -2.76
C LYS A 128 -3.98 14.40 -2.89
N MET A 129 -4.48 14.25 -4.12
CA MET A 129 -5.89 13.91 -4.39
C MET A 129 -6.28 12.56 -3.77
N VAL A 130 -5.41 11.55 -3.82
CA VAL A 130 -5.66 10.25 -3.17
C VAL A 130 -5.80 10.43 -1.66
N ILE A 131 -4.86 11.13 -1.02
CA ILE A 131 -4.88 11.38 0.42
C ILE A 131 -6.17 12.14 0.81
N GLU A 132 -6.53 13.19 0.09
CA GLU A 132 -7.72 14.00 0.35
C GLU A 132 -9.01 13.18 0.23
N ALA A 133 -9.12 12.33 -0.78
CA ALA A 133 -10.26 11.43 -0.94
C ALA A 133 -10.34 10.38 0.20
N VAL A 134 -9.19 9.86 0.65
CA VAL A 134 -9.14 8.95 1.80
C VAL A 134 -9.55 9.67 3.08
N ILE A 135 -9.08 10.88 3.32
CA ILE A 135 -9.51 11.70 4.47
C ILE A 135 -11.02 11.90 4.47
N GLU A 136 -11.58 12.24 3.31
CA GLU A 136 -13.03 12.48 3.16
C GLU A 136 -13.85 11.21 3.45
N ARG A 137 -13.43 10.07 2.91
CA ARG A 137 -14.16 8.80 3.05
C ARG A 137 -13.99 8.18 4.43
N GLU A 138 -12.76 8.07 4.92
CA GLU A 138 -12.43 7.37 6.17
C GLU A 138 -12.61 8.25 7.42
N LYS A 139 -12.67 9.58 7.25
CA LYS A 139 -12.88 10.56 8.34
C LYS A 139 -11.90 10.33 9.51
N SER A 140 -12.41 10.17 10.71
CA SER A 140 -11.61 9.98 11.93
C SER A 140 -10.87 8.63 11.99
N ALA A 141 -11.22 7.66 11.15
CA ALA A 141 -10.52 6.38 11.08
C ALA A 141 -9.14 6.51 10.43
N PHE A 142 -8.96 7.46 9.49
CA PHE A 142 -7.66 7.74 8.90
C PHE A 142 -6.97 8.93 9.60
N LYS A 143 -6.10 8.62 10.56
CA LYS A 143 -5.28 9.63 11.25
C LYS A 143 -4.09 10.00 10.40
N TYR A 144 -3.90 11.28 10.14
CA TYR A 144 -2.77 11.82 9.37
C TYR A 144 -2.13 13.02 10.09
N GLU A 145 -0.90 13.31 9.73
CA GLU A 145 -0.15 14.42 10.28
C GLU A 145 0.47 15.26 9.16
N TRP A 146 0.63 16.54 9.43
CA TRP A 146 1.37 17.44 8.55
C TRP A 146 2.86 17.37 8.83
N ALA A 147 3.67 17.45 7.78
CA ALA A 147 5.10 17.66 7.90
C ALA A 147 5.38 19.07 8.46
N ARG A 148 6.61 19.26 8.97
CA ARG A 148 7.05 20.57 9.48
C ARG A 148 6.81 21.66 8.43
N GLY A 149 6.07 22.71 8.79
CA GLY A 149 5.68 23.80 7.91
C GLY A 149 4.28 23.69 7.30
N GLY A 150 3.52 22.62 7.56
CA GLY A 150 2.08 22.51 7.26
C GLY A 150 1.69 22.48 5.79
N LYS A 151 2.66 22.36 4.87
CA LYS A 151 2.40 22.37 3.41
C LYS A 151 2.22 20.99 2.79
N ASN A 152 2.84 19.98 3.38
CA ASN A 152 2.82 18.60 2.90
C ASN A 152 2.40 17.65 4.02
N TYR A 153 1.87 16.50 3.67
CA TYR A 153 1.62 15.41 4.60
C TYR A 153 2.94 14.77 5.05
N LYS A 154 2.96 14.21 6.25
CA LYS A 154 4.11 13.49 6.77
C LYS A 154 4.44 12.27 5.88
N LYS A 155 5.73 11.91 5.79
CA LYS A 155 6.23 10.74 5.05
C LYS A 155 5.41 9.49 5.39
N GLY A 156 5.08 8.69 4.41
CA GLY A 156 4.29 7.46 4.55
C GLY A 156 2.76 7.66 4.55
N THR A 157 2.27 8.92 4.57
CA THR A 157 0.82 9.16 4.50
C THR A 157 0.25 8.76 3.14
N ASP A 158 0.97 9.00 2.05
CA ASP A 158 0.61 8.60 0.71
C ASP A 158 0.60 7.07 0.53
N ASP A 159 1.62 6.38 1.05
CA ASP A 159 1.69 4.92 1.01
C ASP A 159 0.52 4.29 1.80
N ARG A 160 0.17 4.84 2.96
CA ARG A 160 -1.00 4.42 3.75
C ARG A 160 -2.32 4.67 3.00
N ALA A 161 -2.44 5.81 2.34
CA ALA A 161 -3.63 6.13 1.56
C ALA A 161 -3.78 5.20 0.35
N ASP A 162 -2.69 4.90 -0.37
CA ASP A 162 -2.71 3.93 -1.47
C ASP A 162 -3.05 2.51 -0.96
N ALA A 163 -2.55 2.08 0.21
CA ALA A 163 -2.95 0.81 0.83
C ALA A 163 -4.45 0.76 1.19
N ILE A 164 -5.03 1.87 1.65
CA ILE A 164 -6.48 1.97 1.89
C ILE A 164 -7.26 1.84 0.58
N VAL A 165 -6.82 2.49 -0.49
CA VAL A 165 -7.45 2.36 -1.81
C VAL A 165 -7.38 0.91 -2.32
N ILE A 166 -6.26 0.22 -2.07
CA ILE A 166 -6.07 -1.20 -2.45
C ILE A 166 -7.01 -2.10 -1.66
N VAL A 167 -7.08 -1.97 -0.33
CA VAL A 167 -7.93 -2.84 0.50
C VAL A 167 -9.41 -2.65 0.22
N ARG A 168 -9.83 -1.43 -0.12
CA ARG A 168 -11.21 -1.11 -0.49
C ARG A 168 -11.66 -1.78 -1.79
N ALA A 169 -10.72 -2.19 -2.64
CA ALA A 169 -11.06 -2.96 -3.82
C ALA A 169 -11.55 -4.38 -3.50
N GLY A 170 -11.27 -4.90 -2.30
CA GLY A 170 -11.81 -6.16 -1.79
C GLY A 170 -13.28 -6.10 -1.33
N GLU A 171 -13.91 -4.91 -1.36
CA GLU A 171 -15.34 -4.75 -1.04
C GLU A 171 -16.24 -5.02 -2.25
N PHE A 172 -15.67 -5.21 -3.45
CA PHE A 172 -16.38 -5.41 -4.73
C PHE A 172 -16.06 -6.76 -5.35
#